data_1fdfca1d78748420e556e9063ff34718
#
_entry.id   1fdfca1d78748420e556e9063ff34718
#
_cell.length_a   1.000
_cell.length_b   1.000
_cell.length_c   1.000
_cell.angle_alpha   90.00
_cell.angle_beta   90.00
_cell.angle_gamma   90.00
#
_symmetry.space_group_name_H-M   'P 1'
#
loop_
_entity.id
_entity.type
_entity.pdbx_description
1 polymer ?
#
loop_
_entity_poly.entity_id
_entity_poly.type
_entity_poly.pdbx_seq_one_letter_code
_entity_poly.pdbx_strand_id
1 'polypeptide(L)'
;AELAPLFADLLAPNGSIIIELGNTWEPGRPVQSLLHLESLLAFVGSKDADLRLCQEFICYNPSRLPSPAQWVTVNRIRTVDSYTHVWWMSKSDFPKSDNTKILRPYSQSMKRLLKKKKYNSGKRPSEHVIGEKSFLSDNGGSIMHNLLEFEQIDPERDLRLPQNIMSFANTSSNDYFLKACRQKEIKPHPARMSSQLASFFIEFLTDKNDLVFDPFAGSNTTGYCAERLDRKWVSIDISDEYSEQAKIRLQDPELKTTKLKLLN
;
A
#
# COMPACT_ATOMS: atom_id res chain seq x y z
N ALA A 1 -11.44 -19.15 -2.60
CA ALA A 1 -11.13 -20.21 -1.63
C ALA A 1 -9.92 -21.06 -2.05
N GLU A 2 -9.85 -21.51 -3.30
CA GLU A 2 -8.79 -22.42 -3.80
C GLU A 2 -7.37 -21.83 -3.76
N LEU A 3 -7.22 -20.52 -3.88
CA LEU A 3 -5.91 -19.86 -3.86
C LEU A 3 -5.33 -19.72 -2.46
N ALA A 4 -6.15 -19.72 -1.41
CA ALA A 4 -5.68 -19.46 -0.06
C ALA A 4 -4.66 -20.51 0.43
N PRO A 5 -4.89 -21.83 0.30
CA PRO A 5 -3.90 -22.84 0.66
C PRO A 5 -2.61 -22.70 -0.16
N LEU A 6 -2.73 -22.48 -1.48
CA LEU A 6 -1.55 -22.33 -2.36
C LEU A 6 -0.66 -21.17 -1.93
N PHE A 7 -1.24 -20.02 -1.58
CA PHE A 7 -0.47 -18.87 -1.11
C PHE A 7 0.11 -19.11 0.30
N ALA A 8 -0.65 -19.78 1.16
CA ALA A 8 -0.17 -20.13 2.49
C ALA A 8 1.03 -21.10 2.45
N ASP A 9 1.06 -22.03 1.51
CA ASP A 9 2.17 -22.98 1.33
C ASP A 9 3.47 -22.31 0.85
N LEU A 10 3.33 -21.20 0.11
CA LEU A 10 4.48 -20.42 -0.36
C LEU A 10 5.04 -19.48 0.71
N LEU A 11 4.32 -19.26 1.81
CA LEU A 11 4.73 -18.33 2.86
C LEU A 11 5.84 -18.90 3.73
N ALA A 12 6.84 -18.07 4.00
CA ALA A 12 7.74 -18.31 5.13
C ALA A 12 6.94 -18.37 6.45
N PRO A 13 7.44 -19.04 7.51
CA PRO A 13 6.69 -19.20 8.77
C PRO A 13 6.20 -17.89 9.40
N ASN A 14 6.96 -16.79 9.23
CA ASN A 14 6.62 -15.44 9.68
C ASN A 14 6.34 -14.48 8.51
N GLY A 15 6.04 -15.02 7.34
CA GLY A 15 5.74 -14.26 6.13
C GLY A 15 4.34 -13.65 6.16
N SER A 16 4.08 -12.75 5.23
CA SER A 16 2.85 -11.99 5.12
C SER A 16 2.24 -12.07 3.73
N ILE A 17 0.92 -12.10 3.65
CA ILE A 17 0.13 -11.91 2.42
C ILE A 17 -0.52 -10.53 2.49
N ILE A 18 -0.41 -9.77 1.42
CA ILE A 18 -1.11 -8.50 1.22
C ILE A 18 -2.03 -8.64 0.02
N ILE A 19 -3.31 -8.37 0.21
CA ILE A 19 -4.32 -8.38 -0.85
C ILE A 19 -4.99 -7.01 -0.90
N GLU A 20 -4.93 -6.35 -2.05
CA GLU A 20 -5.70 -5.12 -2.33
C GLU A 20 -6.91 -5.49 -3.18
N LEU A 21 -8.12 -5.13 -2.71
CA LEU A 21 -9.35 -5.27 -3.48
C LEU A 21 -10.21 -4.01 -3.38
N GLY A 22 -10.69 -3.59 -4.54
CA GLY A 22 -11.67 -2.50 -4.64
C GLY A 22 -13.09 -3.00 -4.46
N ASN A 23 -13.97 -2.07 -4.12
CA ASN A 23 -15.41 -2.31 -4.15
C ASN A 23 -15.88 -2.57 -5.59
N THR A 24 -16.77 -3.52 -5.76
CA THR A 24 -17.41 -3.86 -7.03
C THR A 24 -18.93 -3.70 -6.91
N TRP A 25 -19.59 -3.61 -8.05
CA TRP A 25 -21.03 -3.42 -8.13
C TRP A 25 -21.66 -4.57 -8.88
N GLU A 26 -22.88 -4.92 -8.48
CA GLU A 26 -23.67 -5.92 -9.21
C GLU A 26 -23.94 -5.44 -10.63
N PRO A 27 -23.77 -6.30 -11.65
CA PRO A 27 -24.01 -5.92 -13.04
C PRO A 27 -25.43 -5.37 -13.24
N GLY A 28 -25.53 -4.17 -13.82
CA GLY A 28 -26.82 -3.54 -14.15
C GLY A 28 -27.65 -3.07 -12.95
N ARG A 29 -27.13 -3.09 -11.73
CA ARG A 29 -27.85 -2.73 -10.50
C ARG A 29 -27.07 -1.72 -9.67
N PRO A 30 -27.74 -0.74 -9.01
CA PRO A 30 -27.10 0.20 -8.09
C PRO A 30 -26.85 -0.42 -6.69
N VAL A 31 -26.34 -1.65 -6.67
CA VAL A 31 -26.12 -2.45 -5.46
C VAL A 31 -24.66 -2.88 -5.44
N GLN A 32 -24.00 -2.66 -4.31
CA GLN A 32 -22.59 -3.07 -4.12
C GLN A 32 -22.53 -4.60 -3.97
N SER A 33 -21.56 -5.21 -4.64
CA SER A 33 -21.24 -6.63 -4.49
C SER A 33 -20.51 -6.89 -3.17
N LEU A 34 -20.74 -8.05 -2.59
CA LEU A 34 -20.02 -8.51 -1.40
C LEU A 34 -18.72 -9.27 -1.73
N LEU A 35 -18.31 -9.32 -3.00
CA LEU A 35 -17.17 -10.09 -3.47
C LEU A 35 -15.89 -9.87 -2.64
N HIS A 36 -15.60 -8.63 -2.26
CA HIS A 36 -14.43 -8.32 -1.44
C HIS A 36 -14.53 -8.96 -0.06
N LEU A 37 -15.67 -8.89 0.63
CA LEU A 37 -15.87 -9.52 1.94
C LEU A 37 -15.85 -11.05 1.85
N GLU A 38 -16.50 -11.60 0.84
CA GLU A 38 -16.49 -13.06 0.57
C GLU A 38 -15.06 -13.55 0.29
N SER A 39 -14.25 -12.76 -0.42
CA SER A 39 -12.84 -13.06 -0.66
C SER A 39 -12.05 -13.08 0.65
N LEU A 40 -12.20 -12.08 1.51
CA LEU A 40 -11.56 -12.04 2.82
C LEU A 40 -11.93 -13.29 3.65
N LEU A 41 -13.24 -13.55 3.76
CA LEU A 41 -13.74 -14.69 4.53
C LEU A 41 -13.28 -16.04 3.95
N ALA A 42 -13.16 -16.14 2.62
CA ALA A 42 -12.64 -17.34 1.97
C ALA A 42 -11.15 -17.59 2.32
N PHE A 43 -10.35 -16.54 2.42
CA PHE A 43 -8.94 -16.65 2.81
C PHE A 43 -8.79 -17.03 4.28
N VAL A 44 -9.39 -16.28 5.20
CA VAL A 44 -9.23 -16.52 6.65
C VAL A 44 -10.05 -17.71 7.15
N GLY A 45 -11.11 -18.10 6.43
CA GLY A 45 -11.93 -19.26 6.76
C GLY A 45 -11.41 -20.57 6.21
N SER A 46 -10.36 -20.55 5.38
CA SER A 46 -9.74 -21.77 4.85
C SER A 46 -8.93 -22.48 5.94
N LYS A 47 -9.40 -23.66 6.36
CA LYS A 47 -8.71 -24.47 7.38
C LYS A 47 -7.34 -24.94 6.92
N ASP A 48 -7.19 -25.22 5.62
CA ASP A 48 -5.94 -25.71 5.05
C ASP A 48 -4.89 -24.59 4.92
N ALA A 49 -5.32 -23.33 4.83
CA ALA A 49 -4.42 -22.17 4.76
C ALA A 49 -3.96 -21.67 6.14
N ASP A 50 -4.76 -21.85 7.18
CA ASP A 50 -4.52 -21.37 8.55
C ASP A 50 -4.08 -19.91 8.61
N LEU A 51 -4.72 -19.05 7.80
CA LEU A 51 -4.42 -17.62 7.71
C LEU A 51 -5.24 -16.82 8.72
N ARG A 52 -4.61 -15.84 9.33
CA ARG A 52 -5.23 -14.87 10.24
C ARG A 52 -5.16 -13.48 9.64
N LEU A 53 -6.23 -12.69 9.80
CA LEU A 53 -6.19 -11.27 9.47
C LEU A 53 -5.40 -10.52 10.55
N CYS A 54 -4.19 -10.10 10.22
CA CYS A 54 -3.35 -9.31 11.12
C CYS A 54 -3.86 -7.88 11.25
N GLN A 55 -4.17 -7.24 10.11
CA GLN A 55 -4.73 -5.89 10.08
C GLN A 55 -5.42 -5.60 8.74
N GLU A 56 -6.47 -4.78 8.79
CA GLU A 56 -7.06 -4.14 7.61
C GLU A 56 -6.54 -2.71 7.47
N PHE A 57 -6.25 -2.34 6.22
CA PHE A 57 -5.95 -0.97 5.80
C PHE A 57 -6.98 -0.51 4.79
N ILE A 58 -7.30 0.77 4.84
CA ILE A 58 -8.13 1.44 3.84
C ILE A 58 -7.25 2.38 3.03
N CYS A 59 -7.20 2.16 1.72
CA CYS A 59 -6.48 3.03 0.80
C CYS A 59 -7.44 4.03 0.19
N TYR A 60 -7.44 5.26 0.69
CA TYR A 60 -8.27 6.34 0.23
C TYR A 60 -7.63 7.06 -0.95
N ASN A 61 -8.39 7.25 -2.02
CA ASN A 61 -7.99 8.01 -3.20
C ASN A 61 -9.00 9.13 -3.48
N PRO A 62 -8.74 10.37 -3.04
CA PRO A 62 -9.66 11.49 -3.23
C PRO A 62 -9.85 11.89 -4.71
N SER A 63 -8.92 11.46 -5.57
CA SER A 63 -8.95 11.77 -7.01
C SER A 63 -9.57 10.67 -7.85
N ARG A 64 -10.18 9.65 -7.22
CA ARG A 64 -10.83 8.59 -7.97
C ARG A 64 -12.02 9.12 -8.76
N LEU A 65 -12.06 8.76 -10.05
CA LEU A 65 -13.16 9.17 -10.91
C LEU A 65 -14.50 8.57 -10.42
N PRO A 66 -15.61 9.31 -10.59
CA PRO A 66 -16.94 8.81 -10.23
C PRO A 66 -17.25 7.49 -10.95
N SER A 67 -17.33 6.42 -10.18
CA SER A 67 -17.61 5.08 -10.69
C SER A 67 -18.54 4.34 -9.72
N PRO A 68 -19.51 3.57 -10.20
CA PRO A 68 -19.96 3.49 -11.61
C PRO A 68 -20.69 4.77 -12.06
N ALA A 69 -20.28 5.30 -13.20
CA ALA A 69 -20.78 6.58 -13.70
C ALA A 69 -22.32 6.62 -13.82
N GLN A 70 -22.95 5.51 -14.21
CA GLN A 70 -24.40 5.40 -14.33
C GLN A 70 -25.11 5.80 -13.02
N TRP A 71 -24.67 5.32 -11.87
CA TRP A 71 -25.35 5.54 -10.60
C TRP A 71 -24.88 6.80 -9.86
N VAL A 72 -23.61 7.17 -10.05
CA VAL A 72 -23.00 8.32 -9.36
C VAL A 72 -23.26 9.62 -10.13
N THR A 73 -22.98 9.63 -11.43
CA THR A 73 -22.98 10.87 -12.24
C THR A 73 -24.31 11.06 -13.00
N VAL A 74 -24.83 10.01 -13.63
CA VAL A 74 -26.04 10.09 -14.46
C VAL A 74 -27.28 10.10 -13.58
N ASN A 75 -27.50 9.04 -12.82
CA ASN A 75 -28.70 8.90 -11.98
C ASN A 75 -28.60 9.65 -10.64
N ARG A 76 -27.41 9.98 -10.18
CA ARG A 76 -27.11 10.72 -8.93
C ARG A 76 -27.74 10.11 -7.68
N ILE A 77 -27.73 8.79 -7.58
CA ILE A 77 -28.32 8.02 -6.46
C ILE A 77 -27.26 7.31 -5.59
N ARG A 78 -25.98 7.47 -5.90
CA ARG A 78 -24.85 6.94 -5.11
C ARG A 78 -23.74 7.97 -5.03
N THR A 79 -22.91 7.83 -4.00
CA THR A 79 -21.68 8.62 -3.83
C THR A 79 -20.51 8.01 -4.59
N VAL A 80 -19.44 8.78 -4.75
CA VAL A 80 -18.19 8.28 -5.34
C VAL A 80 -17.57 7.23 -4.41
N ASP A 81 -17.21 6.10 -4.98
CA ASP A 81 -16.46 5.05 -4.29
C ASP A 81 -14.97 5.38 -4.36
N SER A 82 -14.39 5.83 -3.24
CA SER A 82 -13.09 6.49 -3.22
C SER A 82 -11.99 5.73 -2.47
N TYR A 83 -12.22 4.48 -2.10
CA TYR A 83 -11.22 3.69 -1.39
C TYR A 83 -11.14 2.26 -1.89
N THR A 84 -10.04 1.57 -1.51
CA THR A 84 -9.86 0.12 -1.63
C THR A 84 -9.51 -0.47 -0.28
N HIS A 85 -9.84 -1.74 -0.08
CA HIS A 85 -9.43 -2.52 1.08
C HIS A 85 -8.06 -3.13 0.81
N VAL A 86 -7.19 -3.12 1.82
CA VAL A 86 -5.96 -3.89 1.82
C VAL A 86 -5.90 -4.73 3.09
N TRP A 87 -5.80 -6.03 2.93
CA TRP A 87 -5.75 -6.97 4.03
C TRP A 87 -4.35 -7.54 4.19
N TRP A 88 -3.85 -7.43 5.38
CA TRP A 88 -2.61 -8.08 5.81
C TRP A 88 -2.94 -9.36 6.57
N MET A 89 -2.51 -10.49 6.02
CA MET A 89 -2.73 -11.82 6.59
C MET A 89 -1.42 -12.55 6.79
N SER A 90 -1.39 -13.49 7.75
CA SER A 90 -0.26 -14.37 8.03
C SER A 90 -0.72 -15.69 8.66
N LYS A 91 0.13 -16.71 8.63
CA LYS A 91 -0.03 -17.93 9.44
C LYS A 91 0.41 -17.73 10.89
N SER A 92 1.19 -16.71 11.18
CA SER A 92 1.70 -16.37 12.50
C SER A 92 0.88 -15.25 13.15
N ASP A 93 0.66 -15.32 14.46
CA ASP A 93 0.15 -14.19 15.24
C ASP A 93 1.21 -13.07 15.35
N PHE A 94 2.48 -13.38 15.13
CA PHE A 94 3.62 -12.46 15.18
C PHE A 94 4.43 -12.50 13.88
N PRO A 95 3.84 -12.07 12.74
CA PRO A 95 4.56 -12.02 11.49
C PRO A 95 5.69 -10.99 11.55
N LYS A 96 6.68 -11.14 10.66
CA LYS A 96 7.73 -10.14 10.52
C LYS A 96 7.10 -8.79 10.18
N SER A 97 7.34 -7.78 11.01
CA SER A 97 6.88 -6.41 10.81
C SER A 97 7.68 -5.44 11.66
N ASP A 98 7.91 -4.24 11.13
CA ASP A 98 8.61 -3.17 11.84
C ASP A 98 8.06 -1.82 11.42
N ASN A 99 7.18 -1.25 12.25
CA ASN A 99 6.55 0.04 11.97
C ASN A 99 7.50 1.23 12.10
N THR A 100 8.72 1.03 12.62
CA THR A 100 9.72 2.09 12.68
C THR A 100 10.30 2.42 11.30
N LYS A 101 10.20 1.50 10.35
CA LYS A 101 10.63 1.68 8.95
C LYS A 101 9.68 2.56 8.13
N ILE A 102 8.44 2.72 8.61
CA ILE A 102 7.35 3.41 7.91
C ILE A 102 6.78 4.57 8.72
N LEU A 103 7.58 5.18 9.59
CA LEU A 103 7.15 6.34 10.38
C LEU A 103 6.84 7.54 9.47
N ARG A 104 5.78 8.25 9.82
CA ARG A 104 5.49 9.56 9.23
C ARG A 104 6.14 10.68 10.06
N PRO A 105 6.46 11.82 9.44
CA PRO A 105 6.96 12.97 10.16
C PRO A 105 6.00 13.40 11.27
N TYR A 106 6.56 13.87 12.39
CA TYR A 106 5.74 14.43 13.46
C TYR A 106 4.92 15.63 12.99
N SER A 107 3.68 15.70 13.46
CA SER A 107 2.85 16.90 13.33
C SER A 107 3.51 18.10 14.02
N GLN A 108 3.11 19.32 13.63
CA GLN A 108 3.60 20.54 14.28
C GLN A 108 3.28 20.56 15.79
N SER A 109 2.13 20.01 16.18
CA SER A 109 1.75 19.85 17.58
C SER A 109 2.71 18.94 18.33
N MET A 110 3.07 17.81 17.75
CA MET A 110 4.02 16.87 18.36
C MET A 110 5.44 17.46 18.43
N LYS A 111 5.90 18.15 17.38
CA LYS A 111 7.19 18.87 17.40
C LYS A 111 7.25 19.91 18.52
N ARG A 112 6.16 20.66 18.75
CA ARG A 112 6.06 21.61 19.86
C ARG A 112 6.07 20.90 21.21
N LEU A 113 5.40 19.77 21.34
CA LEU A 113 5.37 18.96 22.55
C LEU A 113 6.78 18.46 22.93
N LEU A 114 7.48 17.86 21.97
CA LEU A 114 8.85 17.36 22.17
C LEU A 114 9.81 18.51 22.59
N LYS A 115 9.64 19.70 22.00
CA LYS A 115 10.42 20.88 22.37
C LYS A 115 10.10 21.36 23.79
N LYS A 116 8.82 21.39 24.18
CA LYS A 116 8.39 21.85 25.52
C LYS A 116 8.68 20.83 26.61
N LYS A 117 8.85 19.54 26.28
CA LYS A 117 9.04 18.42 27.23
C LYS A 117 8.00 18.38 28.36
N LYS A 118 6.78 18.83 28.08
CA LYS A 118 5.69 18.86 29.05
C LYS A 118 4.39 18.46 28.37
N TYR A 119 3.78 17.40 28.85
CA TYR A 119 2.49 16.92 28.39
C TYR A 119 1.47 16.96 29.53
N ASN A 120 0.20 17.08 29.21
CA ASN A 120 -0.87 17.08 30.17
C ASN A 120 -1.12 15.62 30.64
N SER A 121 -0.56 15.24 31.79
CA SER A 121 -0.69 13.92 32.40
C SER A 121 -1.98 13.78 33.22
N GLY A 122 -2.31 12.56 33.65
CA GLY A 122 -3.44 12.23 34.50
C GLY A 122 -4.57 11.46 33.82
N LYS A 123 -5.67 11.25 34.55
CA LYS A 123 -6.83 10.51 34.08
C LYS A 123 -7.63 11.35 33.05
N ARG A 124 -8.03 10.70 31.97
CA ARG A 124 -8.86 11.28 30.91
C ARG A 124 -10.34 10.93 31.13
N PRO A 125 -11.29 11.68 30.52
CA PRO A 125 -12.71 11.31 30.54
C PRO A 125 -12.98 9.91 29.98
N SER A 126 -12.09 9.39 29.10
CA SER A 126 -12.12 8.05 28.55
C SER A 126 -11.51 6.97 29.46
N GLU A 127 -11.32 7.26 30.74
CA GLU A 127 -10.71 6.37 31.75
C GLU A 127 -9.20 6.09 31.57
N HIS A 128 -8.59 6.47 30.43
CA HIS A 128 -7.16 6.28 30.21
C HIS A 128 -6.33 7.18 31.14
N VAL A 129 -5.28 6.59 31.71
CA VAL A 129 -4.30 7.32 32.53
C VAL A 129 -3.06 7.57 31.68
N ILE A 130 -2.66 8.85 31.57
CA ILE A 130 -1.46 9.27 30.86
C ILE A 130 -0.38 9.61 31.88
N GLY A 131 0.73 8.90 31.82
CA GLY A 131 1.89 9.13 32.67
C GLY A 131 2.60 10.46 32.36
N GLU A 132 3.31 10.99 33.32
CA GLU A 132 4.03 12.28 33.20
C GLU A 132 5.08 12.30 32.06
N LYS A 133 5.69 11.15 31.79
CA LYS A 133 6.70 10.98 30.73
C LYS A 133 6.15 10.51 29.40
N SER A 134 4.82 10.27 29.32
CA SER A 134 4.19 9.81 28.08
C SER A 134 4.35 10.84 26.96
N PHE A 135 4.60 10.35 25.74
CA PHE A 135 4.76 11.14 24.51
C PHE A 135 5.96 12.13 24.52
N LEU A 136 6.87 12.08 25.48
CA LEU A 136 8.01 12.97 25.57
C LEU A 136 9.30 12.43 24.94
N SER A 137 9.30 11.16 24.55
CA SER A 137 10.41 10.53 23.84
C SER A 137 10.33 10.80 22.34
N ASP A 138 11.46 11.17 21.76
CA ASP A 138 11.58 11.27 20.30
C ASP A 138 11.89 9.88 19.74
N ASN A 139 10.95 9.31 18.98
CA ASN A 139 11.07 8.01 18.34
C ASN A 139 11.30 8.13 16.81
N GLY A 140 11.74 9.30 16.33
CA GLY A 140 12.03 9.54 14.92
C GLY A 140 10.80 9.89 14.06
N GLY A 141 9.59 9.70 14.57
CA GLY A 141 8.34 9.97 13.85
C GLY A 141 7.11 9.40 14.53
N SER A 142 5.97 9.63 13.93
CA SER A 142 4.68 9.10 14.36
C SER A 142 4.37 7.77 13.67
N ILE A 143 3.80 6.82 14.38
CA ILE A 143 3.31 5.56 13.78
C ILE A 143 2.25 5.86 12.72
N MET A 144 2.33 5.18 11.59
CA MET A 144 1.34 5.27 10.52
C MET A 144 -0.04 4.80 10.97
N HIS A 145 -1.07 5.40 10.40
CA HIS A 145 -2.44 4.91 10.57
C HIS A 145 -2.73 3.82 9.52
N ASN A 146 -3.74 3.01 9.78
CA ASN A 146 -4.24 2.03 8.80
C ASN A 146 -5.19 2.64 7.76
N LEU A 147 -5.47 3.94 7.83
CA LEU A 147 -6.06 4.71 6.75
C LEU A 147 -4.93 5.32 5.92
N LEU A 148 -4.75 4.82 4.70
CA LEU A 148 -3.74 5.25 3.75
C LEU A 148 -4.40 6.17 2.73
N GLU A 149 -3.93 7.40 2.63
CA GLU A 149 -4.45 8.42 1.71
C GLU A 149 -3.59 8.53 0.46
N PHE A 150 -4.24 8.66 -0.70
CA PHE A 150 -3.57 8.94 -1.98
C PHE A 150 -3.70 10.43 -2.29
N GLU A 151 -2.60 11.16 -2.36
CA GLU A 151 -2.59 12.53 -2.91
C GLU A 151 -2.15 12.51 -4.37
N GLN A 152 -2.72 13.43 -5.15
CA GLN A 152 -2.10 13.84 -6.40
C GLN A 152 -0.89 14.71 -6.04
N ILE A 153 0.30 14.28 -6.45
CA ILE A 153 1.48 15.15 -6.40
C ILE A 153 1.26 16.19 -7.50
N ASP A 154 0.91 17.41 -7.11
CA ASP A 154 1.00 18.58 -7.96
C ASP A 154 2.49 18.94 -8.07
N PRO A 155 3.13 18.76 -9.24
CA PRO A 155 4.57 19.02 -9.36
C PRO A 155 4.93 20.51 -9.20
N GLU A 156 3.95 21.41 -9.23
CA GLU A 156 4.12 22.86 -9.02
C GLU A 156 3.85 23.29 -7.57
N ARG A 157 3.32 22.41 -6.73
CA ARG A 157 3.13 22.71 -5.32
C ARG A 157 4.43 22.47 -4.57
N ASP A 158 5.00 23.57 -4.10
CA ASP A 158 6.15 23.65 -3.21
C ASP A 158 6.17 22.50 -2.17
N LEU A 159 7.28 21.78 -2.09
CA LEU A 159 7.59 20.67 -1.17
C LEU A 159 7.44 21.01 0.34
N ARG A 160 6.82 22.12 0.68
CA ARG A 160 6.58 22.61 2.04
C ARG A 160 5.20 22.30 2.60
N LEU A 161 4.42 21.41 1.96
CA LEU A 161 3.18 20.95 2.58
C LEU A 161 3.46 20.23 3.89
N PRO A 162 2.61 20.40 4.91
CA PRO A 162 2.77 19.65 6.15
C PRO A 162 2.66 18.17 5.82
N GLN A 163 3.76 17.44 6.00
CA GLN A 163 3.91 16.01 5.68
C GLN A 163 3.11 15.13 6.66
N ASN A 164 1.85 15.45 6.91
CA ASN A 164 1.01 14.70 7.84
C ASN A 164 0.24 13.55 7.18
N ILE A 165 0.39 13.41 5.88
CA ILE A 165 -0.36 12.44 5.07
C ILE A 165 0.65 11.86 4.09
N MET A 166 0.87 10.55 4.14
CA MET A 166 1.57 9.89 3.04
C MET A 166 0.59 9.76 1.88
N SER A 167 0.78 10.63 0.92
CA SER A 167 -0.01 10.69 -0.29
C SER A 167 0.55 9.73 -1.32
N PHE A 168 -0.26 8.79 -1.73
CA PHE A 168 0.10 7.82 -2.74
C PHE A 168 -0.61 8.17 -4.06
N ALA A 169 0.06 8.85 -4.96
CA ALA A 169 -0.49 9.10 -6.28
C ALA A 169 -0.56 7.78 -7.10
N ASN A 170 -1.75 7.34 -7.42
CA ASN A 170 -1.97 6.15 -8.24
C ASN A 170 -1.58 6.37 -9.71
N THR A 171 -1.42 7.62 -10.13
CA THR A 171 -1.12 7.99 -11.51
C THR A 171 -0.07 9.09 -11.55
N SER A 172 1.19 8.72 -11.39
CA SER A 172 2.25 9.58 -11.91
C SER A 172 2.22 9.46 -13.44
N SER A 173 1.54 10.41 -14.10
CA SER A 173 1.52 10.50 -15.57
C SER A 173 2.92 10.69 -16.17
N ASN A 174 3.90 10.97 -15.34
CA ASN A 174 5.28 11.27 -15.65
C ASN A 174 6.28 10.23 -15.15
N ASP A 175 5.85 9.05 -14.67
CA ASP A 175 6.80 8.01 -14.30
C ASP A 175 7.59 7.50 -15.54
N TYR A 176 8.77 6.95 -15.28
CA TYR A 176 9.62 6.40 -16.32
C TYR A 176 8.88 5.38 -17.20
N PHE A 177 8.13 4.47 -16.57
CA PHE A 177 7.42 3.40 -17.25
C PHE A 177 6.43 3.94 -18.29
N LEU A 178 5.59 4.92 -17.92
CA LEU A 178 4.62 5.50 -18.83
C LEU A 178 5.27 6.31 -19.95
N LYS A 179 6.39 7.00 -19.67
CA LYS A 179 7.17 7.67 -20.71
C LYS A 179 7.75 6.66 -21.70
N ALA A 180 8.34 5.58 -21.19
CA ALA A 180 8.91 4.53 -22.02
C ALA A 180 7.86 3.77 -22.85
N CYS A 181 6.68 3.47 -22.27
CA CYS A 181 5.57 2.89 -23.02
C CYS A 181 5.10 3.81 -24.16
N ARG A 182 4.96 5.12 -23.90
CA ARG A 182 4.60 6.10 -24.95
C ARG A 182 5.63 6.17 -26.07
N GLN A 183 6.92 6.18 -25.74
CA GLN A 183 8.00 6.20 -26.72
C GLN A 183 8.06 4.94 -27.59
N LYS A 184 7.63 3.80 -27.04
CA LYS A 184 7.62 2.50 -27.72
C LYS A 184 6.25 2.17 -28.33
N GLU A 185 5.29 3.09 -28.27
CA GLU A 185 3.90 2.89 -28.72
C GLU A 185 3.20 1.68 -28.09
N ILE A 186 3.57 1.34 -26.86
CA ILE A 186 3.00 0.23 -26.10
C ILE A 186 1.88 0.76 -25.20
N LYS A 187 0.71 0.10 -25.25
CA LYS A 187 -0.41 0.40 -24.34
C LYS A 187 -0.09 -0.10 -22.93
N PRO A 188 0.05 0.77 -21.93
CA PRO A 188 0.38 0.33 -20.58
C PRO A 188 -0.76 -0.45 -19.93
N HIS A 189 -0.43 -1.35 -18.98
CA HIS A 189 -1.43 -2.07 -18.18
C HIS A 189 -2.44 -1.10 -17.55
N PRO A 190 -3.76 -1.33 -17.70
CA PRO A 190 -4.80 -0.37 -17.30
C PRO A 190 -4.91 -0.20 -15.78
N ALA A 191 -4.74 -1.28 -15.03
CA ALA A 191 -4.82 -1.30 -13.57
C ALA A 191 -3.41 -1.44 -12.97
N ARG A 192 -2.83 -0.33 -12.52
CA ARG A 192 -1.49 -0.32 -11.91
C ARG A 192 -1.59 -0.02 -10.43
N MET A 193 -0.94 -0.85 -9.62
CA MET A 193 -0.74 -0.55 -8.21
C MET A 193 0.13 0.70 -8.04
N SER A 194 -0.12 1.47 -7.00
CA SER A 194 0.75 2.57 -6.60
C SER A 194 2.10 2.03 -6.13
N SER A 195 3.21 2.57 -6.66
CA SER A 195 4.55 2.21 -6.19
C SER A 195 4.79 2.58 -4.71
N GLN A 196 4.11 3.61 -4.22
CA GLN A 196 4.19 4.01 -2.82
C GLN A 196 3.48 2.99 -1.92
N LEU A 197 2.32 2.46 -2.35
CA LEU A 197 1.63 1.41 -1.62
C LEU A 197 2.46 0.13 -1.56
N ALA A 198 3.02 -0.30 -2.68
CA ALA A 198 3.91 -1.46 -2.74
C ALA A 198 5.14 -1.26 -1.83
N SER A 199 5.82 -0.11 -1.93
CA SER A 199 6.99 0.20 -1.10
C SER A 199 6.65 0.20 0.39
N PHE A 200 5.50 0.78 0.78
CA PHE A 200 5.04 0.80 2.16
C PHE A 200 4.99 -0.60 2.78
N PHE A 201 4.31 -1.54 2.12
CA PHE A 201 4.20 -2.90 2.65
C PHE A 201 5.52 -3.67 2.58
N ILE A 202 6.32 -3.47 1.53
CA ILE A 202 7.64 -4.10 1.42
C ILE A 202 8.56 -3.63 2.56
N GLU A 203 8.63 -2.33 2.86
CA GLU A 203 9.43 -1.80 3.97
C GLU A 203 8.91 -2.27 5.32
N PHE A 204 7.59 -2.23 5.52
CA PHE A 204 6.96 -2.59 6.79
C PHE A 204 7.17 -4.05 7.16
N LEU A 205 7.06 -4.97 6.17
CA LEU A 205 6.91 -6.40 6.41
C LEU A 205 8.15 -7.23 6.03
N THR A 206 9.20 -6.60 5.50
CA THR A 206 10.39 -7.32 5.04
C THR A 206 11.68 -6.62 5.45
N ASP A 207 12.77 -7.38 5.41
CA ASP A 207 14.14 -6.88 5.50
C ASP A 207 14.84 -6.97 4.14
N LYS A 208 16.04 -6.35 4.03
CA LYS A 208 16.88 -6.51 2.84
C LYS A 208 17.15 -7.99 2.56
N ASN A 209 17.15 -8.35 1.28
CA ASN A 209 17.31 -9.72 0.78
C ASN A 209 16.16 -10.69 1.06
N ASP A 210 15.08 -10.29 1.74
CA ASP A 210 13.86 -11.09 1.81
C ASP A 210 13.24 -11.23 0.41
N LEU A 211 12.46 -12.29 0.22
CA LEU A 211 11.78 -12.56 -1.03
C LEU A 211 10.37 -11.94 -1.03
N VAL A 212 10.08 -11.16 -2.06
CA VAL A 212 8.75 -10.62 -2.37
C VAL A 212 8.21 -11.38 -3.59
N PHE A 213 7.01 -11.92 -3.48
CA PHE A 213 6.35 -12.66 -4.55
C PHE A 213 5.05 -12.00 -4.97
N ASP A 214 4.87 -11.77 -6.26
CA ASP A 214 3.64 -11.22 -6.85
C ASP A 214 3.13 -12.14 -7.96
N PRO A 215 2.05 -12.92 -7.71
CA PRO A 215 1.48 -13.83 -8.69
C PRO A 215 0.57 -13.16 -9.73
N PHE A 216 0.31 -11.85 -9.61
CA PHE A 216 -0.54 -11.06 -10.50
C PHE A 216 0.15 -9.75 -10.88
N ALA A 217 1.38 -9.85 -11.36
CA ALA A 217 2.33 -8.77 -11.42
C ALA A 217 1.95 -7.62 -12.38
N GLY A 218 1.19 -7.89 -13.44
CA GLY A 218 0.83 -6.89 -14.43
C GLY A 218 2.07 -6.15 -14.96
N SER A 219 2.15 -4.84 -14.73
CA SER A 219 3.31 -4.03 -15.08
C SER A 219 4.49 -4.14 -14.11
N ASN A 220 4.44 -5.09 -13.18
CA ASN A 220 5.47 -5.41 -12.17
C ASN A 220 5.87 -4.23 -11.27
N THR A 221 4.90 -3.53 -10.74
CA THR A 221 5.17 -2.45 -9.76
C THR A 221 5.79 -3.01 -8.48
N THR A 222 5.31 -4.15 -8.00
CA THR A 222 5.81 -4.83 -6.80
C THR A 222 7.29 -5.21 -6.95
N GLY A 223 7.65 -5.90 -8.04
CA GLY A 223 9.05 -6.28 -8.30
C GLY A 223 9.98 -5.07 -8.46
N TYR A 224 9.52 -4.02 -9.13
CA TYR A 224 10.26 -2.76 -9.24
C TYR A 224 10.53 -2.12 -7.87
N CYS A 225 9.53 -2.07 -6.99
CA CYS A 225 9.71 -1.53 -5.65
C CYS A 225 10.62 -2.41 -4.78
N ALA A 226 10.48 -3.74 -4.89
CA ALA A 226 11.33 -4.68 -4.19
C ALA A 226 12.81 -4.53 -4.61
N GLU A 227 13.09 -4.39 -5.91
CA GLU A 227 14.42 -4.13 -6.45
C GLU A 227 15.03 -2.82 -5.91
N ARG A 228 14.24 -1.74 -5.86
CA ARG A 228 14.67 -0.44 -5.30
C ARG A 228 15.01 -0.51 -3.82
N LEU A 229 14.37 -1.40 -3.10
CA LEU A 229 14.49 -1.56 -1.66
C LEU A 229 15.45 -2.69 -1.25
N ASP A 230 16.25 -3.21 -2.18
CA ASP A 230 17.21 -4.31 -1.96
C ASP A 230 16.53 -5.61 -1.49
N ARG A 231 15.33 -5.91 -1.98
CA ARG A 231 14.66 -7.20 -1.78
C ARG A 231 14.80 -8.05 -3.01
N LYS A 232 14.85 -9.38 -2.81
CA LYS A 232 14.68 -10.34 -3.90
C LYS A 232 13.21 -10.35 -4.31
N TRP A 233 12.92 -10.65 -5.57
CA TRP A 233 11.55 -10.72 -6.01
C TRP A 233 11.34 -11.78 -7.09
N VAL A 234 10.13 -12.31 -7.12
CA VAL A 234 9.59 -13.17 -8.20
C VAL A 234 8.22 -12.62 -8.56
N SER A 235 8.00 -12.42 -9.85
CA SER A 235 6.75 -11.90 -10.39
C SER A 235 6.26 -12.80 -11.50
N ILE A 236 4.96 -13.12 -11.48
CA ILE A 236 4.30 -13.96 -12.48
C ILE A 236 3.11 -13.18 -13.03
N ASP A 237 2.85 -13.31 -14.32
CA ASP A 237 1.63 -12.86 -14.97
C ASP A 237 1.21 -13.86 -16.03
N ILE A 238 -0.09 -14.03 -16.23
CA ILE A 238 -0.63 -14.93 -17.26
C ILE A 238 -0.44 -14.36 -18.66
N SER A 239 -0.25 -13.04 -18.79
CA SER A 239 -0.10 -12.33 -20.06
C SER A 239 1.37 -12.12 -20.39
N ASP A 240 1.83 -12.72 -21.49
CA ASP A 240 3.16 -12.47 -22.04
C ASP A 240 3.39 -10.99 -22.36
N GLU A 241 2.34 -10.28 -22.84
CA GLU A 241 2.41 -8.84 -23.12
C GLU A 241 2.77 -8.04 -21.86
N TYR A 242 2.16 -8.36 -20.72
CA TYR A 242 2.45 -7.69 -19.46
C TYR A 242 3.83 -8.06 -18.92
N SER A 243 4.26 -9.29 -19.14
CA SER A 243 5.62 -9.72 -18.80
C SER A 243 6.69 -8.94 -19.57
N GLU A 244 6.45 -8.65 -20.85
CA GLU A 244 7.34 -7.78 -21.65
C GLU A 244 7.31 -6.32 -21.18
N GLN A 245 6.13 -5.82 -20.80
CA GLN A 245 6.01 -4.47 -20.22
C GLN A 245 6.75 -4.36 -18.87
N ALA A 246 6.75 -5.41 -18.06
CA ALA A 246 7.50 -5.47 -16.80
C ALA A 246 9.00 -5.22 -17.03
N LYS A 247 9.58 -5.76 -18.09
CA LYS A 247 10.99 -5.52 -18.46
C LYS A 247 11.29 -4.06 -18.73
N ILE A 248 10.34 -3.31 -19.29
CA ILE A 248 10.50 -1.85 -19.56
C ILE A 248 10.63 -1.11 -18.21
N ARG A 249 9.81 -1.44 -17.22
CA ARG A 249 9.87 -0.81 -15.89
C ARG A 249 11.22 -1.01 -15.23
N LEU A 250 11.81 -2.20 -15.36
CA LEU A 250 13.13 -2.52 -14.81
C LEU A 250 14.31 -1.84 -15.51
N GLN A 251 14.08 -1.19 -16.65
CA GLN A 251 15.09 -0.38 -17.35
C GLN A 251 15.22 1.04 -16.79
N ASP A 252 14.44 1.39 -15.76
CA ASP A 252 14.48 2.71 -15.14
C ASP A 252 15.91 3.06 -14.68
N PRO A 253 16.50 4.17 -15.17
CA PRO A 253 17.83 4.60 -14.76
C PRO A 253 17.99 4.81 -13.25
N GLU A 254 16.91 5.14 -12.53
CA GLU A 254 16.93 5.32 -11.07
C GLU A 254 17.29 4.02 -10.33
N LEU A 255 16.91 2.84 -10.85
CA LEU A 255 17.32 1.56 -10.27
C LEU A 255 18.84 1.38 -10.28
N LYS A 256 19.50 1.82 -11.34
CA LYS A 256 20.97 1.71 -11.48
C LYS A 256 21.69 2.69 -10.55
N THR A 257 21.15 3.89 -10.39
CA THR A 257 21.76 4.94 -9.54
C THR A 257 21.66 4.58 -8.05
N THR A 258 20.62 3.91 -7.64
CA THR A 258 20.44 3.43 -6.25
C THR A 258 21.51 2.38 -5.92
N LYS A 259 21.77 1.42 -6.82
CA LYS A 259 22.83 0.41 -6.63
C LYS A 259 24.23 1.02 -6.57
N LEU A 260 24.54 2.05 -7.35
CA LEU A 260 25.86 2.73 -7.32
C LEU A 260 26.11 3.53 -6.03
N LYS A 261 25.05 4.10 -5.41
CA LYS A 261 25.18 4.80 -4.13
C LYS A 261 25.41 3.88 -2.93
N LEU A 262 25.11 2.60 -3.05
CA LEU A 262 25.32 1.59 -2.00
C LEU A 262 26.70 0.92 -2.09
N LEU A 263 27.45 1.16 -3.16
CA LEU A 263 28.80 0.63 -3.39
C LEU A 263 29.91 1.64 -3.05
N ASN A 264 29.56 2.86 -2.69
CA ASN A 264 30.43 3.94 -2.20
C ASN A 264 30.08 4.29 -0.75
#